data_7c7c8b9d82572690c378b562224067ce
#
_entry.id   7c7c8b9d82572690c378b562224067ce
#
_cell.length_a   1.000
_cell.length_b   1.000
_cell.length_c   1.000
_cell.angle_alpha   90.00
_cell.angle_beta   90.00
_cell.angle_gamma   90.00
#
_symmetry.space_group_name_H-M   'P 1'
#
loop_
_entity.id
_entity.type
_entity.pdbx_description
1 polymer ?
#
loop_
_entity_poly.entity_id
_entity_poly.type
_entity_poly.pdbx_seq_one_letter_code
_entity_poly.pdbx_strand_id
1 'polypeptide(L)'
;LRVALFEMICGSGFFHADHNRHQTSAPSSLLSEGFAMLYALASDLVRSGHPVRIPLETSIAAWARRRGFDLSPFEIHSVDPQIDACWHTTQKAWIELASPCDIALVIAPELDGMLTSMVQAFRESGIKLIASDAQFLNVATDKWLTACHLASADIPHPPTLLLDSFLENPTLLPSSNGWVVKRRFGAGGTDMKRFATLKTLISFAQSSDPLWQSASDWIVQPWVHGTPASLALIAGETSSDGMEFFTLGAFEQRFSAVNDLDSPISYAGGSSPLADYHHDQLHGIAKQVLAAIPGNPRGWIGIDFVACPNGLSLPSSNADADWVVIEINARQTSSYLGYRKIYGAELADAIVCGRTPTSNFRMLPHCSFSVDDFHG
;
A
#
# COMPACT_ATOMS: atom_id res chain seq x y z
N LEU A 1 5.38 -12.47 21.74
CA LEU A 1 6.49 -12.22 20.83
C LEU A 1 7.00 -10.80 21.02
N ARG A 2 8.32 -10.60 21.01
CA ARG A 2 8.93 -9.27 20.92
C ARG A 2 9.00 -8.88 19.46
N VAL A 3 8.40 -7.75 19.11
CA VAL A 3 8.22 -7.30 17.73
C VAL A 3 9.11 -6.10 17.44
N ALA A 4 9.90 -6.15 16.37
CA ALA A 4 10.53 -4.97 15.79
C ALA A 4 9.61 -4.41 14.71
N LEU A 5 9.16 -3.18 14.89
CA LEU A 5 8.24 -2.52 13.96
C LEU A 5 8.92 -1.32 13.33
N PHE A 6 9.01 -1.34 12.01
CA PHE A 6 9.66 -0.32 11.19
C PHE A 6 8.63 0.38 10.31
N GLU A 7 8.60 1.71 10.37
CA GLU A 7 7.92 2.54 9.40
C GLU A 7 8.96 3.48 8.78
N MET A 8 9.00 3.49 7.46
CA MET A 8 10.13 4.05 6.73
C MET A 8 10.26 5.56 6.93
N ILE A 9 9.16 6.30 6.89
CA ILE A 9 9.17 7.76 7.04
C ILE A 9 9.60 8.14 8.46
N CYS A 10 9.04 7.45 9.47
CA CYS A 10 9.28 7.73 10.88
C CYS A 10 10.66 7.26 11.37
N GLY A 11 11.21 6.24 10.73
CA GLY A 11 12.50 5.64 11.09
C GLY A 11 13.70 6.19 10.32
N SER A 12 13.62 7.38 9.73
CA SER A 12 14.65 8.04 8.92
C SER A 12 15.05 7.34 7.61
N GLY A 13 14.28 6.32 7.17
CA GLY A 13 14.53 5.63 5.90
C GLY A 13 14.26 6.51 4.68
N PHE A 14 13.33 7.44 4.80
CA PHE A 14 12.92 8.31 3.70
C PHE A 14 14.02 9.29 3.25
N PHE A 15 14.80 9.83 4.19
CA PHE A 15 15.85 10.80 3.88
C PHE A 15 17.04 10.19 3.12
N HIS A 16 17.22 8.88 3.20
CA HIS A 16 18.34 8.18 2.58
C HIS A 16 18.05 7.67 1.17
N ALA A 17 16.79 7.58 0.79
CA ALA A 17 16.39 7.08 -0.52
C ALA A 17 16.54 8.12 -1.64
N ASP A 18 16.58 9.39 -1.29
CA ASP A 18 16.41 10.47 -2.26
C ASP A 18 17.67 11.34 -2.39
N HIS A 19 18.79 10.72 -2.86
CA HIS A 19 20.03 11.46 -3.15
C HIS A 19 19.87 12.55 -4.23
N ASN A 20 18.76 12.56 -4.98
CA ASN A 20 18.49 13.51 -6.05
C ASN A 20 17.38 14.54 -5.72
N ARG A 21 16.71 14.43 -4.59
CA ARG A 21 15.67 15.40 -4.21
C ARG A 21 16.14 16.25 -3.06
N HIS A 22 16.30 17.53 -3.31
CA HIS A 22 16.62 18.57 -2.31
C HIS A 22 15.49 18.77 -1.25
N GLN A 23 14.67 17.76 -0.97
CA GLN A 23 13.67 17.83 0.08
C GLN A 23 14.30 17.43 1.41
N THR A 24 14.42 18.39 2.30
CA THR A 24 14.97 18.23 3.66
C THR A 24 13.96 17.67 4.67
N SER A 25 12.73 17.35 4.22
CA SER A 25 11.67 16.76 5.07
C SER A 25 10.68 15.95 4.25
N ALA A 26 10.12 14.88 4.83
CA ALA A 26 9.01 14.15 4.23
C ALA A 26 7.81 15.07 4.04
N PRO A 27 7.00 14.91 2.97
CA PRO A 27 5.73 15.60 2.84
C PRO A 27 4.87 15.39 4.10
N SER A 28 4.26 16.44 4.60
CA SER A 28 3.48 16.40 5.86
C SER A 28 2.38 15.33 5.85
N SER A 29 1.75 15.08 4.70
CA SER A 29 0.73 14.04 4.52
C SER A 29 1.29 12.63 4.69
N LEU A 30 2.43 12.32 4.05
CA LEU A 30 3.07 11.00 4.18
C LEU A 30 3.56 10.75 5.60
N LEU A 31 4.10 11.77 6.27
CA LEU A 31 4.52 11.65 7.66
C LEU A 31 3.31 11.36 8.58
N SER A 32 2.21 12.09 8.41
CA SER A 32 1.00 11.89 9.20
C SER A 32 0.44 10.48 9.00
N GLU A 33 0.33 10.03 7.76
CA GLU A 33 -0.16 8.70 7.42
C GLU A 33 0.76 7.59 7.96
N GLY A 34 2.08 7.70 7.73
CA GLY A 34 3.08 6.75 8.23
C GLY A 34 3.07 6.65 9.74
N PHE A 35 3.05 7.79 10.44
CA PHE A 35 2.98 7.81 11.90
C PHE A 35 1.67 7.24 12.44
N ALA A 36 0.53 7.52 11.79
CA ALA A 36 -0.76 6.97 12.20
C ALA A 36 -0.76 5.43 12.11
N MET A 37 -0.26 4.86 11.02
CA MET A 37 -0.11 3.40 10.85
C MET A 37 0.84 2.81 11.90
N LEU A 38 2.01 3.41 12.09
CA LEU A 38 3.00 2.97 13.06
C LEU A 38 2.44 2.95 14.47
N TYR A 39 1.88 4.08 14.92
CA TYR A 39 1.37 4.24 16.28
C TYR A 39 0.17 3.33 16.54
N ALA A 40 -0.74 3.19 15.59
CA ALA A 40 -1.91 2.33 15.71
C ALA A 40 -1.50 0.86 15.86
N LEU A 41 -0.65 0.34 14.95
CA LEU A 41 -0.19 -1.04 15.01
C LEU A 41 0.65 -1.31 16.26
N ALA A 42 1.57 -0.43 16.63
CA ALA A 42 2.37 -0.57 17.83
C ALA A 42 1.51 -0.63 19.11
N SER A 43 0.49 0.26 19.19
CA SER A 43 -0.45 0.27 20.31
C SER A 43 -1.26 -1.01 20.42
N ASP A 44 -1.74 -1.54 19.30
CA ASP A 44 -2.52 -2.77 19.27
C ASP A 44 -1.66 -4.01 19.59
N LEU A 45 -0.41 -4.05 19.11
CA LEU A 45 0.55 -5.09 19.46
C LEU A 45 0.82 -5.12 20.98
N VAL A 46 1.04 -3.94 21.58
CA VAL A 46 1.24 -3.86 23.05
C VAL A 46 -0.03 -4.30 23.80
N ARG A 47 -1.22 -3.89 23.38
CA ARG A 47 -2.49 -4.33 23.96
C ARG A 47 -2.70 -5.85 23.88
N SER A 48 -2.17 -6.48 22.81
CA SER A 48 -2.18 -7.92 22.60
C SER A 48 -1.03 -8.66 23.36
N GLY A 49 -0.26 -7.94 24.16
CA GLY A 49 0.81 -8.52 24.98
C GLY A 49 2.15 -8.72 24.24
N HIS A 50 2.37 -8.03 23.15
CA HIS A 50 3.62 -8.05 22.39
C HIS A 50 4.46 -6.80 22.69
N PRO A 51 5.63 -6.92 23.36
CA PRO A 51 6.56 -5.80 23.47
C PRO A 51 7.03 -5.34 22.10
N VAL A 52 7.00 -4.03 21.85
CA VAL A 52 7.31 -3.43 20.56
C VAL A 52 8.54 -2.54 20.63
N ARG A 53 9.49 -2.78 19.73
CA ARG A 53 10.68 -1.96 19.53
C ARG A 53 10.56 -1.19 18.22
N ILE A 54 10.79 0.13 18.25
CA ILE A 54 10.55 1.05 17.14
C ILE A 54 11.77 1.97 16.95
N PRO A 55 12.39 2.04 15.76
CA PRO A 55 13.24 3.16 15.42
C PRO A 55 12.37 4.38 15.16
N LEU A 56 12.66 5.48 15.80
CA LEU A 56 11.89 6.72 15.64
C LEU A 56 12.83 7.91 15.62
N GLU A 57 12.71 8.71 14.58
CA GLU A 57 13.48 9.94 14.48
C GLU A 57 13.18 10.87 15.65
N THR A 58 14.24 11.47 16.21
CA THR A 58 14.15 12.32 17.41
C THR A 58 13.18 13.48 17.23
N SER A 59 13.17 14.10 16.04
CA SER A 59 12.25 15.21 15.72
C SER A 59 10.78 14.75 15.68
N ILE A 60 10.52 13.54 15.13
CA ILE A 60 9.19 12.94 15.06
C ILE A 60 8.72 12.51 16.46
N ALA A 61 9.59 11.92 17.27
CA ALA A 61 9.28 11.60 18.66
C ALA A 61 8.90 12.87 19.47
N ALA A 62 9.64 13.96 19.28
CA ALA A 62 9.33 15.24 19.92
C ALA A 62 8.00 15.84 19.41
N TRP A 63 7.74 15.75 18.10
CA TRP A 63 6.48 16.18 17.48
C TRP A 63 5.29 15.36 18.03
N ALA A 64 5.41 14.05 18.13
CA ALA A 64 4.38 13.15 18.64
C ALA A 64 4.03 13.50 20.12
N ARG A 65 5.06 13.64 20.99
CA ARG A 65 4.86 13.99 22.39
C ARG A 65 4.17 15.35 22.54
N ARG A 66 4.53 16.36 21.74
CA ARG A 66 3.84 17.67 21.74
C ARG A 66 2.37 17.59 21.37
N ARG A 67 1.98 16.58 20.59
CA ARG A 67 0.58 16.30 20.22
C ARG A 67 -0.16 15.39 21.20
N GLY A 68 0.49 15.00 22.30
CA GLY A 68 -0.12 14.19 23.35
C GLY A 68 -0.06 12.68 23.11
N PHE A 69 0.72 12.18 22.13
CA PHE A 69 0.90 10.76 21.94
C PHE A 69 1.76 10.17 23.07
N ASP A 70 1.25 9.10 23.68
CA ASP A 70 2.00 8.34 24.68
C ASP A 70 2.92 7.32 24.00
N LEU A 71 4.21 7.60 24.04
CA LEU A 71 5.25 6.71 23.50
C LEU A 71 5.86 5.79 24.57
N SER A 72 5.45 5.92 25.85
CA SER A 72 6.03 5.17 26.96
C SER A 72 5.83 3.64 26.89
N PRO A 73 4.76 3.10 26.23
CA PRO A 73 4.59 1.66 26.09
C PRO A 73 5.59 1.01 25.12
N PHE A 74 6.31 1.80 24.30
CA PHE A 74 7.19 1.31 23.27
C PHE A 74 8.66 1.43 23.66
N GLU A 75 9.47 0.46 23.25
CA GLU A 75 10.93 0.57 23.30
C GLU A 75 11.40 1.41 22.11
N ILE A 76 11.54 2.73 22.35
CA ILE A 76 11.97 3.66 21.29
C ILE A 76 13.49 3.63 21.15
N HIS A 77 13.96 3.32 19.94
CA HIS A 77 15.32 3.55 19.54
C HIS A 77 15.39 4.88 18.77
N SER A 78 15.97 5.89 19.40
CA SER A 78 16.12 7.22 18.80
C SER A 78 17.08 7.16 17.63
N VAL A 79 16.65 7.64 16.48
CA VAL A 79 17.45 7.76 15.27
C VAL A 79 17.59 9.23 14.95
N ASP A 80 18.83 9.69 14.81
CA ASP A 80 19.11 11.04 14.33
C ASP A 80 19.50 10.95 12.84
N PRO A 81 18.87 11.73 11.95
CA PRO A 81 19.25 11.75 10.55
C PRO A 81 20.72 12.19 10.43
N GLN A 82 21.55 11.28 9.96
CA GLN A 82 22.94 11.60 9.65
C GLN A 82 23.00 12.09 8.20
N ILE A 83 23.60 13.26 8.00
CA ILE A 83 23.70 13.92 6.69
C ILE A 83 24.39 13.01 5.64
N ASP A 84 25.30 12.14 6.09
CA ASP A 84 26.07 11.23 5.24
C ASP A 84 25.56 9.77 5.28
N ALA A 85 24.41 9.50 5.94
CA ALA A 85 23.87 8.15 6.01
C ALA A 85 23.28 7.75 4.65
N CYS A 86 23.57 6.56 4.21
CA CYS A 86 23.03 5.97 2.99
C CYS A 86 22.01 4.87 3.33
N TRP A 87 21.23 4.46 2.34
CA TRP A 87 20.25 3.38 2.49
C TRP A 87 20.82 2.12 3.14
N HIS A 88 22.04 1.72 2.72
CA HIS A 88 22.72 0.56 3.30
C HIS A 88 23.02 0.72 4.81
N THR A 89 23.38 1.91 5.25
CA THR A 89 23.62 2.20 6.68
C THR A 89 22.33 2.07 7.49
N THR A 90 21.21 2.59 6.94
CA THR A 90 19.88 2.45 7.56
C THR A 90 19.46 0.98 7.65
N GLN A 91 19.62 0.21 6.57
CA GLN A 91 19.33 -1.22 6.58
C GLN A 91 20.10 -1.95 7.68
N LYS A 92 21.41 -1.69 7.79
CA LYS A 92 22.25 -2.30 8.83
C LYS A 92 21.77 -1.95 10.24
N ALA A 93 21.49 -0.67 10.51
CA ALA A 93 20.99 -0.23 11.80
C ALA A 93 19.64 -0.88 12.17
N TRP A 94 18.75 -1.04 11.20
CA TRP A 94 17.46 -1.69 11.41
C TRP A 94 17.61 -3.20 11.65
N ILE A 95 18.52 -3.87 10.96
CA ILE A 95 18.86 -5.28 11.19
C ILE A 95 19.40 -5.48 12.62
N GLU A 96 20.32 -4.63 13.07
CA GLU A 96 20.86 -4.67 14.43
C GLU A 96 19.75 -4.45 15.47
N LEU A 97 18.81 -3.55 15.20
CA LEU A 97 17.67 -3.29 16.07
C LEU A 97 16.69 -4.47 16.12
N ALA A 98 16.47 -5.15 15.00
CA ALA A 98 15.58 -6.31 14.90
C ALA A 98 16.18 -7.59 15.51
N SER A 99 17.50 -7.72 15.54
CA SER A 99 18.22 -8.93 15.94
C SER A 99 17.79 -9.53 17.31
N PRO A 100 17.51 -8.74 18.37
CA PRO A 100 17.03 -9.28 19.65
C PRO A 100 15.51 -9.50 19.70
N CYS A 101 14.79 -9.35 18.58
CA CYS A 101 13.34 -9.53 18.51
C CYS A 101 12.98 -10.90 17.93
N ASP A 102 11.80 -11.40 18.27
CA ASP A 102 11.30 -12.68 17.76
C ASP A 102 10.87 -12.56 16.30
N ILE A 103 10.41 -11.36 15.89
CA ILE A 103 9.85 -11.09 14.58
C ILE A 103 9.97 -9.61 14.21
N ALA A 104 10.03 -9.32 12.93
CA ALA A 104 10.02 -7.97 12.39
C ALA A 104 8.82 -7.72 11.46
N LEU A 105 8.35 -6.48 11.44
CA LEU A 105 7.35 -5.93 10.51
C LEU A 105 7.89 -4.66 9.87
N VAL A 106 7.67 -4.49 8.58
CA VAL A 106 8.09 -3.30 7.83
C VAL A 106 6.89 -2.65 7.15
N ILE A 107 6.68 -1.38 7.44
CA ILE A 107 5.75 -0.50 6.74
C ILE A 107 6.61 0.44 5.89
N ALA A 108 6.59 0.24 4.59
CA ALA A 108 7.35 1.05 3.66
C ALA A 108 6.54 1.30 2.39
N PRO A 109 6.60 2.51 1.80
CA PRO A 109 5.95 2.77 0.52
C PRO A 109 6.61 1.97 -0.61
N GLU A 110 5.86 1.71 -1.67
CA GLU A 110 6.36 1.05 -2.88
C GLU A 110 7.15 2.06 -3.75
N LEU A 111 8.20 2.66 -3.18
CA LEU A 111 9.07 3.61 -3.87
C LEU A 111 10.39 2.93 -4.23
N ASP A 112 10.77 2.99 -5.50
CA ASP A 112 12.09 2.61 -6.02
C ASP A 112 12.65 1.27 -5.49
N GLY A 113 11.77 0.27 -5.25
CA GLY A 113 12.16 -1.05 -4.76
C GLY A 113 12.62 -1.10 -3.30
N MET A 114 12.39 -0.06 -2.52
CA MET A 114 12.86 0.07 -1.13
C MET A 114 12.29 -1.01 -0.22
N LEU A 115 10.99 -1.31 -0.33
CA LEU A 115 10.35 -2.40 0.43
C LEU A 115 11.02 -3.74 0.12
N THR A 116 11.19 -4.07 -1.15
CA THR A 116 11.81 -5.34 -1.59
C THR A 116 13.25 -5.44 -1.09
N SER A 117 14.04 -4.36 -1.24
CA SER A 117 15.43 -4.29 -0.77
C SER A 117 15.53 -4.49 0.75
N MET A 118 14.64 -3.87 1.53
CA MET A 118 14.61 -4.05 2.98
C MET A 118 14.25 -5.49 3.36
N VAL A 119 13.19 -6.03 2.76
CA VAL A 119 12.75 -7.43 3.01
C VAL A 119 13.88 -8.42 2.70
N GLN A 120 14.60 -8.21 1.60
CA GLN A 120 15.74 -9.05 1.24
C GLN A 120 16.87 -8.94 2.27
N ALA A 121 17.28 -7.73 2.66
CA ALA A 121 18.34 -7.51 3.64
C ALA A 121 18.02 -8.14 5.01
N PHE A 122 16.78 -8.04 5.49
CA PHE A 122 16.35 -8.71 6.72
C PHE A 122 16.45 -10.24 6.62
N ARG A 123 16.00 -10.82 5.51
CA ARG A 123 16.05 -12.28 5.29
C ARG A 123 17.47 -12.81 5.20
N GLU A 124 18.33 -12.11 4.46
CA GLU A 124 19.76 -12.46 4.35
C GLU A 124 20.48 -12.41 5.71
N SER A 125 20.01 -11.55 6.61
CA SER A 125 20.51 -11.44 7.99
C SER A 125 19.86 -12.43 8.98
N GLY A 126 18.99 -13.34 8.50
CA GLY A 126 18.32 -14.34 9.32
C GLY A 126 17.20 -13.79 10.22
N ILE A 127 16.76 -12.56 10.00
CA ILE A 127 15.63 -11.96 10.74
C ILE A 127 14.31 -12.59 10.28
N LYS A 128 13.53 -13.09 11.24
CA LYS A 128 12.18 -13.58 10.95
C LYS A 128 11.26 -12.39 10.65
N LEU A 129 10.87 -12.27 9.39
CA LEU A 129 10.09 -11.14 8.90
C LEU A 129 8.70 -11.60 8.41
N ILE A 130 7.65 -10.84 8.77
CA ILE A 130 6.33 -11.00 8.19
C ILE A 130 6.22 -10.07 6.97
N ALA A 131 6.51 -10.62 5.83
CA ALA A 131 6.39 -9.97 4.53
C ALA A 131 6.33 -11.02 3.42
N SER A 132 5.68 -10.70 2.33
CA SER A 132 5.67 -11.49 1.11
C SER A 132 7.09 -11.73 0.58
N ASP A 133 7.30 -12.78 -0.19
CA ASP A 133 8.63 -13.05 -0.76
C ASP A 133 9.01 -12.03 -1.86
N ALA A 134 10.27 -12.05 -2.27
CA ALA A 134 10.77 -11.09 -3.26
C ALA A 134 10.07 -11.22 -4.62
N GLN A 135 9.65 -12.42 -5.00
CA GLN A 135 8.98 -12.65 -6.27
C GLN A 135 7.60 -11.99 -6.27
N PHE A 136 6.82 -12.17 -5.20
CA PHE A 136 5.53 -11.52 -5.03
C PHE A 136 5.69 -10.00 -4.94
N LEU A 137 6.63 -9.52 -4.12
CA LEU A 137 6.88 -8.08 -3.94
C LEU A 137 7.27 -7.40 -5.25
N ASN A 138 8.16 -7.99 -6.05
CA ASN A 138 8.61 -7.42 -7.32
C ASN A 138 7.45 -7.18 -8.30
N VAL A 139 6.44 -8.04 -8.28
CA VAL A 139 5.26 -7.86 -9.14
C VAL A 139 4.25 -6.92 -8.49
N ALA A 140 3.91 -7.12 -7.21
CA ALA A 140 2.87 -6.36 -6.54
C ALA A 140 3.22 -4.86 -6.39
N THR A 141 4.51 -4.51 -6.25
CA THR A 141 4.96 -3.11 -6.14
C THR A 141 5.09 -2.39 -7.49
N ASP A 142 5.08 -3.13 -8.58
CA ASP A 142 5.17 -2.62 -9.96
C ASP A 142 3.80 -2.67 -10.64
N LYS A 143 3.14 -1.51 -10.78
CA LYS A 143 1.79 -1.42 -11.35
C LYS A 143 1.70 -1.93 -12.80
N TRP A 144 2.79 -1.82 -13.57
CA TRP A 144 2.83 -2.35 -14.93
C TRP A 144 2.96 -3.86 -14.95
N LEU A 145 3.87 -4.44 -14.14
CA LEU A 145 3.97 -5.91 -14.02
C LEU A 145 2.69 -6.52 -13.43
N THR A 146 2.10 -5.88 -12.41
CA THR A 146 0.80 -6.29 -11.88
C THR A 146 -0.25 -6.37 -12.99
N ALA A 147 -0.39 -5.33 -13.81
CA ALA A 147 -1.34 -5.32 -14.93
C ALA A 147 -1.04 -6.43 -15.94
N CYS A 148 0.23 -6.71 -16.27
CA CYS A 148 0.61 -7.79 -17.17
C CYS A 148 0.21 -9.18 -16.62
N HIS A 149 0.41 -9.42 -15.31
CA HIS A 149 0.02 -10.69 -14.68
C HIS A 149 -1.49 -10.84 -14.57
N LEU A 150 -2.22 -9.77 -14.23
CA LEU A 150 -3.68 -9.78 -14.21
C LEU A 150 -4.27 -10.04 -15.60
N ALA A 151 -3.69 -9.42 -16.65
CA ALA A 151 -4.06 -9.68 -18.03
C ALA A 151 -3.86 -11.14 -18.43
N SER A 152 -2.74 -11.73 -18.06
CA SER A 152 -2.41 -13.12 -18.37
C SER A 152 -3.32 -14.13 -17.67
N ALA A 153 -3.96 -13.71 -16.58
CA ALA A 153 -4.89 -14.52 -15.78
C ALA A 153 -6.37 -14.19 -16.05
N ASP A 154 -6.66 -13.35 -17.05
CA ASP A 154 -8.01 -12.85 -17.37
C ASP A 154 -8.72 -12.16 -16.18
N ILE A 155 -7.96 -11.57 -15.25
CA ILE A 155 -8.50 -10.80 -14.13
C ILE A 155 -8.87 -9.39 -14.61
N PRO A 156 -10.08 -8.88 -14.30
CA PRO A 156 -10.49 -7.53 -14.69
C PRO A 156 -9.55 -6.45 -14.13
N HIS A 157 -8.92 -5.69 -15.02
CA HIS A 157 -8.01 -4.58 -14.72
C HIS A 157 -8.04 -3.55 -15.85
N PRO A 158 -7.67 -2.28 -15.64
CA PRO A 158 -7.61 -1.33 -16.74
C PRO A 158 -6.44 -1.68 -17.67
N PRO A 159 -6.63 -1.66 -19.01
CA PRO A 159 -5.54 -1.77 -19.96
C PRO A 159 -4.43 -0.78 -19.61
N THR A 160 -3.20 -1.24 -19.55
CA THR A 160 -2.07 -0.47 -19.01
C THR A 160 -0.93 -0.44 -20.01
N LEU A 161 -0.36 0.74 -20.26
CA LEU A 161 0.88 0.90 -21.00
C LEU A 161 1.88 1.72 -20.20
N LEU A 162 3.17 1.48 -20.46
CA LEU A 162 4.21 2.43 -20.06
C LEU A 162 4.01 3.73 -20.88
N LEU A 163 4.33 4.87 -20.29
CA LEU A 163 4.08 6.17 -20.93
C LEU A 163 4.90 6.35 -22.22
N ASP A 164 6.12 5.81 -22.28
CA ASP A 164 6.93 5.82 -23.53
C ASP A 164 6.25 5.05 -24.66
N SER A 165 5.81 3.82 -24.39
CA SER A 165 5.08 2.98 -25.36
C SER A 165 3.75 3.61 -25.79
N PHE A 166 3.06 4.27 -24.85
CA PHE A 166 1.85 5.01 -25.16
C PHE A 166 2.12 6.23 -26.06
N LEU A 167 3.20 6.98 -25.84
CA LEU A 167 3.56 8.13 -26.68
C LEU A 167 3.99 7.72 -28.09
N GLU A 168 4.61 6.55 -28.24
CA GLU A 168 4.93 5.97 -29.54
C GLU A 168 3.67 5.57 -30.31
N ASN A 169 2.69 4.96 -29.66
CA ASN A 169 1.44 4.54 -30.28
C ASN A 169 0.24 4.60 -29.31
N PRO A 170 -0.43 5.76 -29.22
CA PRO A 170 -1.60 5.92 -28.35
C PRO A 170 -2.79 5.02 -28.68
N THR A 171 -2.84 4.45 -29.89
CA THR A 171 -3.95 3.58 -30.32
C THR A 171 -3.89 2.18 -29.71
N LEU A 172 -2.82 1.82 -29.01
CA LEU A 172 -2.71 0.57 -28.27
C LEU A 172 -3.65 0.50 -27.06
N LEU A 173 -4.09 1.66 -26.54
CA LEU A 173 -5.15 1.70 -25.54
C LEU A 173 -6.52 1.96 -26.20
N PRO A 174 -7.60 1.37 -25.67
CA PRO A 174 -8.94 1.61 -26.15
C PRO A 174 -9.37 3.05 -25.91
N SER A 175 -10.34 3.55 -26.70
CA SER A 175 -10.94 4.86 -26.46
C SER A 175 -11.60 4.91 -25.08
N SER A 176 -11.44 6.03 -24.36
CA SER A 176 -11.95 6.22 -23.02
C SER A 176 -12.49 7.63 -22.80
N ASN A 177 -13.44 7.75 -21.86
CA ASN A 177 -13.99 9.03 -21.39
C ASN A 177 -13.13 9.66 -20.27
N GLY A 178 -11.86 9.32 -20.21
CA GLY A 178 -10.88 9.85 -19.28
C GLY A 178 -9.66 8.96 -19.20
N TRP A 179 -8.59 9.56 -18.74
CA TRP A 179 -7.27 8.92 -18.66
C TRP A 179 -6.64 9.23 -17.32
N VAL A 180 -5.80 8.32 -16.85
CA VAL A 180 -4.96 8.55 -15.69
C VAL A 180 -3.51 8.23 -16.03
N VAL A 181 -2.62 9.11 -15.58
CA VAL A 181 -1.17 8.87 -15.57
C VAL A 181 -0.74 8.81 -14.13
N LYS A 182 0.02 7.79 -13.77
CA LYS A 182 0.54 7.60 -12.41
C LYS A 182 1.92 6.94 -12.43
N ARG A 183 2.65 7.11 -11.33
CA ARG A 183 3.94 6.43 -11.17
C ARG A 183 3.77 4.92 -11.25
N ARG A 184 4.70 4.25 -11.94
CA ARG A 184 4.82 2.79 -11.99
C ARG A 184 5.09 2.24 -10.59
N PHE A 185 6.04 2.85 -9.87
CA PHE A 185 6.33 2.61 -8.47
C PHE A 185 5.85 3.82 -7.65
N GLY A 186 4.92 3.64 -6.73
CA GLY A 186 4.38 4.76 -5.96
C GLY A 186 3.26 4.33 -5.03
N ALA A 187 3.06 5.11 -3.96
CA ALA A 187 2.07 4.86 -2.92
C ALA A 187 1.25 6.13 -2.63
N GLY A 188 0.08 5.98 -2.00
CA GLY A 188 -0.72 7.09 -1.47
C GLY A 188 -1.35 8.02 -2.51
N GLY A 189 -1.40 7.62 -3.79
CA GLY A 189 -1.95 8.48 -4.86
C GLY A 189 -1.07 9.68 -5.22
N THR A 190 0.15 9.76 -4.68
CA THR A 190 1.10 10.81 -5.06
C THR A 190 1.45 10.70 -6.54
N ASP A 191 1.62 11.86 -7.19
CA ASP A 191 1.96 11.94 -8.62
C ASP A 191 0.94 11.30 -9.58
N MET A 192 -0.34 11.21 -9.17
CA MET A 192 -1.43 10.76 -10.04
C MET A 192 -2.14 11.96 -10.67
N LYS A 193 -2.28 11.95 -12.01
CA LYS A 193 -3.02 12.98 -12.75
C LYS A 193 -4.09 12.36 -13.63
N ARG A 194 -5.27 12.99 -13.61
CA ARG A 194 -6.41 12.65 -14.47
C ARG A 194 -6.53 13.62 -15.63
N PHE A 195 -6.87 13.10 -16.81
CA PHE A 195 -7.07 13.85 -18.03
C PHE A 195 -8.44 13.52 -18.63
N ALA A 196 -9.19 14.54 -19.03
CA ALA A 196 -10.49 14.37 -19.66
C ALA A 196 -10.39 13.82 -21.10
N THR A 197 -9.31 14.15 -21.80
CA THR A 197 -9.15 13.79 -23.22
C THR A 197 -7.75 13.27 -23.51
N LEU A 198 -7.64 12.42 -24.52
CA LEU A 198 -6.36 11.96 -25.05
C LEU A 198 -5.46 13.14 -25.48
N LYS A 199 -6.04 14.18 -26.07
CA LYS A 199 -5.29 15.35 -26.50
C LYS A 199 -4.61 16.08 -25.36
N THR A 200 -5.31 16.30 -24.25
CA THR A 200 -4.74 16.96 -23.07
C THR A 200 -3.65 16.12 -22.42
N LEU A 201 -3.82 14.79 -22.38
CA LEU A 201 -2.81 13.87 -21.90
C LEU A 201 -1.53 13.94 -22.75
N ILE A 202 -1.66 13.82 -24.08
CA ILE A 202 -0.49 13.88 -24.99
C ILE A 202 0.22 15.22 -24.88
N SER A 203 -0.52 16.34 -24.88
CA SER A 203 0.09 17.67 -24.72
C SER A 203 0.85 17.82 -23.41
N PHE A 204 0.31 17.26 -22.33
CA PHE A 204 0.96 17.27 -21.02
C PHE A 204 2.22 16.39 -21.00
N ALA A 205 2.15 15.18 -21.52
CA ALA A 205 3.27 14.25 -21.56
C ALA A 205 4.43 14.71 -22.48
N GLN A 206 4.12 15.57 -23.48
CA GLN A 206 5.12 16.20 -24.36
C GLN A 206 5.66 17.51 -23.78
N SER A 207 5.13 17.99 -22.66
CA SER A 207 5.66 19.19 -22.00
C SER A 207 7.07 18.92 -21.45
N SER A 208 7.88 19.99 -21.39
CA SER A 208 9.25 19.90 -20.86
C SER A 208 9.32 19.81 -19.34
N ASP A 209 8.30 19.26 -18.70
CA ASP A 209 8.27 19.08 -17.25
C ASP A 209 9.34 18.05 -16.84
N PRO A 210 10.26 18.39 -15.91
CA PRO A 210 11.30 17.49 -15.42
C PRO A 210 10.76 16.17 -14.85
N LEU A 211 9.50 16.13 -14.43
CA LEU A 211 8.84 14.90 -13.94
C LEU A 211 8.80 13.78 -14.98
N TRP A 212 8.86 14.11 -16.28
CA TRP A 212 8.76 13.14 -17.38
C TRP A 212 10.09 12.66 -17.95
N GLN A 213 11.22 13.02 -17.32
CA GLN A 213 12.57 12.65 -17.80
C GLN A 213 12.77 11.13 -17.89
N SER A 214 11.96 10.34 -17.20
CA SER A 214 11.95 8.87 -17.30
C SER A 214 10.51 8.40 -17.58
N ALA A 215 10.09 8.42 -18.84
CA ALA A 215 8.75 8.01 -19.25
C ALA A 215 8.42 6.55 -18.90
N SER A 216 9.44 5.68 -18.80
CA SER A 216 9.30 4.29 -18.34
C SER A 216 8.89 4.14 -16.86
N ASP A 217 9.04 5.21 -16.05
CA ASP A 217 8.61 5.22 -14.64
C ASP A 217 7.12 5.55 -14.48
N TRP A 218 6.42 5.77 -15.57
CA TRP A 218 5.03 6.15 -15.59
C TRP A 218 4.18 5.17 -16.38
N ILE A 219 2.94 4.99 -15.94
CA ILE A 219 1.93 4.21 -16.66
C ILE A 219 0.74 5.08 -17.04
N VAL A 220 0.11 4.70 -18.14
CA VAL A 220 -1.13 5.28 -18.64
C VAL A 220 -2.23 4.24 -18.61
N GLN A 221 -3.40 4.62 -18.12
CA GLN A 221 -4.59 3.78 -18.04
C GLN A 221 -5.83 4.57 -18.45
N PRO A 222 -6.85 3.94 -19.04
CA PRO A 222 -8.21 4.50 -19.10
C PRO A 222 -8.72 4.73 -17.67
N TRP A 223 -9.47 5.82 -17.47
CA TRP A 223 -10.16 6.07 -16.21
C TRP A 223 -11.30 5.07 -16.03
N VAL A 224 -11.31 4.35 -14.92
CA VAL A 224 -12.37 3.41 -14.56
C VAL A 224 -13.43 4.14 -13.73
N HIS A 225 -14.68 4.09 -14.15
CA HIS A 225 -15.81 4.69 -13.46
C HIS A 225 -16.45 3.67 -12.51
N GLY A 226 -16.72 4.06 -11.28
CA GLY A 226 -17.33 3.23 -10.25
C GLY A 226 -16.99 3.73 -8.86
N THR A 227 -17.22 2.92 -7.86
CA THR A 227 -16.89 3.20 -6.46
C THR A 227 -15.49 2.68 -6.14
N PRO A 228 -14.50 3.55 -5.87
CA PRO A 228 -13.18 3.10 -5.45
C PRO A 228 -13.26 2.36 -4.11
N ALA A 229 -12.61 1.23 -4.01
CA ALA A 229 -12.62 0.39 -2.82
C ALA A 229 -11.26 -0.25 -2.54
N SER A 230 -11.01 -0.55 -1.28
CA SER A 230 -9.81 -1.26 -0.82
C SER A 230 -10.23 -2.48 0.00
N LEU A 231 -9.83 -3.65 -0.46
CA LEU A 231 -9.96 -4.92 0.23
C LEU A 231 -8.66 -5.22 0.96
N ALA A 232 -8.73 -5.61 2.24
CA ALA A 232 -7.56 -6.08 2.95
C ALA A 232 -7.69 -7.55 3.35
N LEU A 233 -6.54 -8.22 3.42
CA LEU A 233 -6.42 -9.60 3.87
C LEU A 233 -5.10 -9.81 4.65
N ILE A 234 -5.09 -10.87 5.45
CA ILE A 234 -3.89 -11.39 6.12
C ILE A 234 -3.55 -12.74 5.52
N ALA A 235 -2.40 -12.85 4.87
CA ALA A 235 -1.89 -14.11 4.33
C ALA A 235 -0.98 -14.79 5.36
N GLY A 236 -1.24 -16.07 5.60
CA GLY A 236 -0.45 -16.95 6.46
C GLY A 236 0.82 -17.46 5.77
N GLU A 237 1.45 -18.46 6.38
CA GLU A 237 2.54 -19.20 5.71
C GLU A 237 1.95 -20.13 4.65
N THR A 238 2.55 -20.13 3.47
CA THR A 238 2.18 -21.10 2.43
C THR A 238 2.63 -22.47 2.87
N SER A 239 1.69 -23.41 2.95
CA SER A 239 1.93 -24.81 3.29
C SER A 239 1.84 -25.74 2.06
N SER A 240 2.07 -27.05 2.25
CA SER A 240 1.84 -28.08 1.22
C SER A 240 0.38 -28.12 0.75
N ASP A 241 -0.56 -27.70 1.59
CA ASP A 241 -1.99 -27.72 1.33
C ASP A 241 -2.48 -26.46 0.58
N GLY A 242 -1.56 -25.51 0.36
CA GLY A 242 -1.78 -24.28 -0.37
C GLY A 242 -1.56 -23.01 0.46
N MET A 243 -1.98 -21.89 -0.10
CA MET A 243 -1.94 -20.60 0.52
C MET A 243 -3.18 -20.40 1.39
N GLU A 244 -2.97 -20.17 2.68
CA GLU A 244 -4.03 -19.77 3.59
C GLU A 244 -4.05 -18.24 3.75
N PHE A 245 -5.22 -17.65 3.66
CA PHE A 245 -5.41 -16.22 3.93
C PHE A 245 -6.80 -15.96 4.50
N PHE A 246 -6.91 -14.89 5.28
CA PHE A 246 -8.15 -14.40 5.84
C PHE A 246 -8.48 -13.03 5.26
N THR A 247 -9.65 -12.91 4.66
CA THR A 247 -10.17 -11.66 4.09
C THR A 247 -10.85 -10.83 5.18
N LEU A 248 -10.36 -9.61 5.39
CA LEU A 248 -10.92 -8.70 6.40
C LEU A 248 -12.20 -8.00 5.94
N GLY A 249 -12.43 -7.92 4.63
CA GLY A 249 -13.53 -7.18 4.02
C GLY A 249 -13.04 -5.99 3.20
N ALA A 250 -13.93 -5.09 2.78
CA ALA A 250 -13.56 -3.93 1.99
C ALA A 250 -14.15 -2.63 2.55
N PHE A 251 -13.39 -1.55 2.36
CA PHE A 251 -13.80 -0.17 2.58
C PHE A 251 -13.99 0.54 1.24
N GLU A 252 -15.04 1.34 1.11
CA GLU A 252 -15.11 2.37 0.09
C GLU A 252 -14.02 3.41 0.37
N GLN A 253 -13.22 3.74 -0.65
CA GLN A 253 -12.15 4.73 -0.54
C GLN A 253 -12.68 6.14 -0.81
N ARG A 254 -12.27 7.10 -0.01
CA ARG A 254 -12.56 8.52 -0.20
C ARG A 254 -11.32 9.24 -0.68
N PHE A 255 -11.49 9.98 -1.77
CA PHE A 255 -10.44 10.82 -2.35
C PHE A 255 -10.90 12.29 -2.35
N SER A 256 -9.94 13.21 -2.14
CA SER A 256 -10.17 14.64 -2.38
C SER A 256 -10.03 14.94 -3.88
N ALA A 257 -10.78 15.95 -4.36
CA ALA A 257 -10.61 16.55 -5.70
C ALA A 257 -10.79 15.61 -6.91
N VAL A 258 -11.48 14.47 -6.78
CA VAL A 258 -11.70 13.51 -7.90
C VAL A 258 -12.42 14.17 -9.09
N ASN A 259 -13.21 15.21 -8.84
CA ASN A 259 -14.00 15.91 -9.85
C ASN A 259 -13.26 17.09 -10.49
N ASP A 260 -12.11 17.47 -9.98
CA ASP A 260 -11.26 18.53 -10.51
C ASP A 260 -10.12 17.89 -11.32
N LEU A 261 -10.17 18.05 -12.63
CA LEU A 261 -9.25 17.42 -13.58
C LEU A 261 -7.80 17.91 -13.47
N ASP A 262 -7.60 19.07 -12.85
CA ASP A 262 -6.27 19.71 -12.76
C ASP A 262 -5.67 19.63 -11.34
N SER A 263 -6.46 19.19 -10.35
CA SER A 263 -6.00 19.07 -8.97
C SER A 263 -5.41 17.69 -8.66
N PRO A 264 -4.38 17.62 -7.82
CA PRO A 264 -3.85 16.34 -7.36
C PRO A 264 -4.92 15.58 -6.57
N ILE A 265 -5.06 14.30 -6.89
CA ILE A 265 -5.94 13.39 -6.16
C ILE A 265 -5.19 12.92 -4.92
N SER A 266 -5.79 13.09 -3.74
CA SER A 266 -5.23 12.56 -2.51
C SER A 266 -6.23 11.67 -1.78
N TYR A 267 -5.71 10.60 -1.19
CA TYR A 267 -6.50 9.67 -0.38
C TYR A 267 -6.84 10.31 0.98
N ALA A 268 -8.09 10.21 1.40
CA ALA A 268 -8.61 10.86 2.61
C ALA A 268 -9.12 9.87 3.67
N GLY A 269 -9.11 8.57 3.38
CA GLY A 269 -9.63 7.53 4.26
C GLY A 269 -10.72 6.68 3.62
N GLY A 270 -11.51 5.98 4.43
CA GLY A 270 -12.54 5.09 3.91
C GLY A 270 -13.75 4.94 4.82
N SER A 271 -14.76 4.27 4.29
CA SER A 271 -15.98 3.91 5.03
C SER A 271 -16.46 2.50 4.67
N SER A 272 -17.04 1.80 5.65
CA SER A 272 -17.65 0.47 5.48
C SER A 272 -19.13 0.50 5.89
N PRO A 273 -19.92 -0.47 5.41
CA PRO A 273 -19.59 -1.51 4.44
C PRO A 273 -19.49 -0.97 3.02
N LEU A 274 -18.75 -1.66 2.15
CA LEU A 274 -18.88 -1.45 0.70
C LEU A 274 -20.23 -2.04 0.27
N ALA A 275 -21.09 -1.20 -0.32
CA ALA A 275 -22.41 -1.62 -0.77
C ALA A 275 -22.31 -2.76 -1.83
N ASP A 276 -23.28 -3.67 -1.82
CA ASP A 276 -23.44 -4.76 -2.80
C ASP A 276 -22.33 -5.83 -2.79
N TYR A 277 -21.37 -5.76 -1.84
CA TYR A 277 -20.30 -6.75 -1.73
C TYR A 277 -20.32 -7.46 -0.37
N HIS A 278 -20.41 -8.80 -0.42
CA HIS A 278 -20.34 -9.67 0.73
C HIS A 278 -18.98 -10.35 0.85
N HIS A 279 -18.69 -10.88 2.04
CA HIS A 279 -17.41 -11.51 2.35
C HIS A 279 -16.98 -12.58 1.33
N ASP A 280 -17.90 -13.45 0.90
CA ASP A 280 -17.61 -14.54 -0.04
C ASP A 280 -17.17 -14.02 -1.42
N GLN A 281 -17.80 -12.94 -1.90
CA GLN A 281 -17.40 -12.27 -3.15
C GLN A 281 -15.99 -11.65 -3.02
N LEU A 282 -15.77 -10.91 -1.92
CA LEU A 282 -14.47 -10.29 -1.64
C LEU A 282 -13.37 -11.35 -1.46
N HIS A 283 -13.69 -12.48 -0.81
CA HIS A 283 -12.76 -13.60 -0.69
C HIS A 283 -12.45 -14.22 -2.07
N GLY A 284 -13.47 -14.34 -2.93
CA GLY A 284 -13.32 -14.80 -4.30
C GLY A 284 -12.40 -13.89 -5.13
N ILE A 285 -12.56 -12.56 -5.01
CA ILE A 285 -11.68 -11.57 -5.65
C ILE A 285 -10.26 -11.73 -5.16
N ALA A 286 -10.05 -11.76 -3.84
CA ALA A 286 -8.72 -11.92 -3.24
C ALA A 286 -8.03 -13.20 -3.75
N LYS A 287 -8.75 -14.33 -3.75
CA LYS A 287 -8.23 -15.62 -4.21
C LYS A 287 -7.75 -15.59 -5.67
N GLN A 288 -8.56 -15.00 -6.56
CA GLN A 288 -8.23 -14.89 -7.98
C GLN A 288 -6.99 -13.99 -8.17
N VAL A 289 -6.97 -12.82 -7.53
CA VAL A 289 -5.87 -11.86 -7.62
C VAL A 289 -4.56 -12.47 -7.09
N LEU A 290 -4.58 -13.08 -5.91
CA LEU A 290 -3.38 -13.70 -5.33
C LEU A 290 -2.86 -14.86 -6.19
N ALA A 291 -3.74 -15.65 -6.81
CA ALA A 291 -3.35 -16.74 -7.71
C ALA A 291 -2.71 -16.24 -9.02
N ALA A 292 -3.01 -15.02 -9.45
CA ALA A 292 -2.42 -14.43 -10.66
C ALA A 292 -1.00 -13.89 -10.44
N ILE A 293 -0.62 -13.58 -9.20
CA ILE A 293 0.68 -12.99 -8.87
C ILE A 293 1.65 -14.09 -8.44
N PRO A 294 2.83 -14.21 -9.06
CA PRO A 294 3.80 -15.23 -8.70
C PRO A 294 4.45 -14.92 -7.33
N GLY A 295 4.90 -15.97 -6.64
CA GLY A 295 5.53 -15.90 -5.33
C GLY A 295 4.57 -16.18 -4.18
N ASN A 296 5.03 -15.97 -2.95
CA ASN A 296 4.30 -16.30 -1.73
C ASN A 296 3.91 -15.02 -1.00
N PRO A 297 2.61 -14.64 -1.02
CA PRO A 297 2.11 -13.55 -0.21
C PRO A 297 2.18 -13.93 1.27
N ARG A 298 2.51 -12.95 2.14
CA ARG A 298 2.55 -13.12 3.58
C ARG A 298 2.30 -11.82 4.32
N GLY A 299 1.54 -11.91 5.42
CA GLY A 299 1.17 -10.77 6.25
C GLY A 299 0.04 -9.96 5.62
N TRP A 300 0.04 -8.66 5.86
CA TRP A 300 -0.98 -7.77 5.33
C TRP A 300 -0.84 -7.54 3.83
N ILE A 301 -1.95 -7.66 3.11
CA ILE A 301 -2.05 -7.30 1.69
C ILE A 301 -3.31 -6.48 1.48
N GLY A 302 -3.18 -5.35 0.80
CA GLY A 302 -4.27 -4.54 0.29
C GLY A 302 -4.47 -4.77 -1.21
N ILE A 303 -5.73 -4.85 -1.64
CA ILE A 303 -6.10 -4.89 -3.06
C ILE A 303 -7.03 -3.71 -3.32
N ASP A 304 -6.57 -2.74 -4.08
CA ASP A 304 -7.40 -1.62 -4.49
C ASP A 304 -8.10 -1.94 -5.80
N PHE A 305 -9.40 -1.72 -5.83
CA PHE A 305 -10.26 -2.01 -6.97
C PHE A 305 -11.35 -0.95 -7.12
N VAL A 306 -11.99 -0.92 -8.28
CA VAL A 306 -13.19 -0.13 -8.51
C VAL A 306 -14.38 -1.09 -8.57
N ALA A 307 -15.37 -0.88 -7.71
CA ALA A 307 -16.63 -1.59 -7.74
C ALA A 307 -17.55 -1.00 -8.81
N CYS A 308 -18.07 -1.85 -9.70
CA CYS A 308 -18.86 -1.50 -10.87
C CYS A 308 -20.19 -2.30 -10.90
N PRO A 309 -21.12 -2.08 -9.95
CA PRO A 309 -22.27 -2.97 -9.72
C PRO A 309 -23.25 -3.08 -10.90
N ASN A 310 -23.11 -2.21 -11.91
CA ASN A 310 -23.92 -2.29 -13.14
C ASN A 310 -23.17 -2.93 -14.31
N GLY A 311 -22.06 -3.60 -14.03
CA GLY A 311 -21.14 -4.09 -15.03
C GLY A 311 -20.35 -2.96 -15.71
N LEU A 312 -19.09 -3.19 -16.03
CA LEU A 312 -18.28 -2.34 -16.87
C LEU A 312 -17.79 -3.17 -18.06
N SER A 313 -18.22 -2.81 -19.25
CA SER A 313 -17.61 -3.36 -20.47
C SER A 313 -16.21 -2.74 -20.61
N LEU A 314 -15.20 -3.45 -20.13
CA LEU A 314 -13.82 -3.11 -20.45
C LEU A 314 -13.50 -3.64 -21.84
N PRO A 315 -12.89 -2.86 -22.73
CA PRO A 315 -12.56 -3.29 -24.09
C PRO A 315 -11.62 -4.52 -24.17
N SER A 316 -11.01 -4.88 -23.05
CA SER A 316 -10.04 -6.00 -22.93
C SER A 316 -10.57 -7.22 -22.17
N SER A 317 -11.77 -7.18 -21.62
CA SER A 317 -12.36 -8.33 -20.91
C SER A 317 -13.62 -8.81 -21.59
N ASN A 318 -13.76 -10.14 -21.71
CA ASN A 318 -14.93 -10.78 -22.31
C ASN A 318 -16.17 -10.84 -21.39
N ALA A 319 -16.16 -10.12 -20.25
CA ALA A 319 -17.21 -10.19 -19.26
C ALA A 319 -17.59 -8.77 -18.78
N ASP A 320 -18.87 -8.59 -18.52
CA ASP A 320 -19.36 -7.53 -17.66
C ASP A 320 -18.81 -7.77 -16.25
N ALA A 321 -17.77 -7.01 -15.89
CA ALA A 321 -17.11 -7.16 -14.60
C ALA A 321 -17.72 -6.18 -13.60
N ASP A 322 -18.11 -6.69 -12.44
CA ASP A 322 -18.62 -5.89 -11.32
C ASP A 322 -17.49 -5.28 -10.48
N TRP A 323 -16.25 -5.62 -10.79
CA TRP A 323 -15.06 -5.10 -10.12
C TRP A 323 -13.86 -5.08 -11.07
N VAL A 324 -12.95 -4.15 -10.84
CA VAL A 324 -11.74 -3.94 -11.66
C VAL A 324 -10.56 -3.65 -10.73
N VAL A 325 -9.54 -4.51 -10.72
CA VAL A 325 -8.35 -4.33 -9.88
C VAL A 325 -7.51 -3.16 -10.37
N ILE A 326 -7.10 -2.30 -9.48
CA ILE A 326 -6.28 -1.11 -9.78
C ILE A 326 -4.83 -1.29 -9.36
N GLU A 327 -4.58 -1.84 -8.15
CA GLU A 327 -3.23 -2.11 -7.63
C GLU A 327 -3.25 -3.09 -6.46
N ILE A 328 -2.09 -3.64 -6.14
CA ILE A 328 -1.86 -4.51 -4.99
C ILE A 328 -0.81 -3.87 -4.10
N ASN A 329 -1.14 -3.73 -2.82
CA ASN A 329 -0.27 -3.18 -1.79
C ASN A 329 0.21 -4.32 -0.88
N ALA A 330 1.41 -4.83 -1.10
CA ALA A 330 1.97 -5.95 -0.35
C ALA A 330 2.60 -5.51 1.00
N ARG A 331 1.89 -4.64 1.72
CA ARG A 331 2.27 -4.05 3.01
C ARG A 331 1.05 -3.57 3.75
N GLN A 332 1.21 -3.22 5.03
CA GLN A 332 0.16 -2.53 5.76
C GLN A 332 -0.20 -1.21 5.08
N THR A 333 -1.49 -0.96 4.96
CA THR A 333 -2.08 0.24 4.38
C THR A 333 -2.82 1.03 5.46
N SER A 334 -3.10 2.30 5.20
CA SER A 334 -3.85 3.17 6.12
C SER A 334 -5.27 2.68 6.42
N SER A 335 -5.83 1.76 5.61
CA SER A 335 -7.08 1.07 5.94
C SER A 335 -7.03 0.27 7.25
N TYR A 336 -5.83 -0.08 7.74
CA TYR A 336 -5.65 -0.65 9.08
C TYR A 336 -6.36 0.20 10.16
N LEU A 337 -6.35 1.52 10.03
CA LEU A 337 -7.02 2.45 10.96
C LEU A 337 -8.53 2.21 11.04
N GLY A 338 -9.14 1.78 9.95
CA GLY A 338 -10.54 1.38 9.92
C GLY A 338 -10.76 -0.03 10.48
N TYR A 339 -9.96 -1.00 10.01
CA TYR A 339 -10.11 -2.39 10.47
C TYR A 339 -9.85 -2.56 11.97
N ARG A 340 -8.90 -1.83 12.57
CA ARG A 340 -8.66 -1.89 14.02
C ARG A 340 -9.85 -1.42 14.86
N LYS A 341 -10.69 -0.51 14.33
CA LYS A 341 -11.95 -0.08 14.99
C LYS A 341 -12.98 -1.20 15.00
N ILE A 342 -12.93 -2.12 14.04
CA ILE A 342 -13.86 -3.24 13.88
C ILE A 342 -13.37 -4.47 14.63
N TYR A 343 -12.08 -4.84 14.45
CA TYR A 343 -11.49 -6.06 14.97
C TYR A 343 -10.77 -5.88 16.30
N GLY A 344 -10.50 -4.63 16.71
CA GLY A 344 -9.73 -4.34 17.92
C GLY A 344 -8.27 -4.79 17.81
N ALA A 345 -7.64 -4.98 18.97
CA ALA A 345 -6.23 -5.37 19.04
C ALA A 345 -5.93 -6.80 18.55
N GLU A 346 -6.95 -7.68 18.45
CA GLU A 346 -6.77 -9.03 17.88
C GLU A 346 -6.28 -8.99 16.42
N LEU A 347 -6.53 -7.90 15.69
CA LEU A 347 -6.03 -7.71 14.33
C LEU A 347 -4.50 -7.70 14.28
N ALA A 348 -3.86 -7.02 15.23
CA ALA A 348 -2.40 -6.99 15.33
C ALA A 348 -1.83 -8.37 15.70
N ASP A 349 -2.47 -9.09 16.62
CA ASP A 349 -2.11 -10.47 16.97
C ASP A 349 -2.27 -11.41 15.77
N ALA A 350 -3.34 -11.26 14.98
CA ALA A 350 -3.55 -12.01 13.74
C ALA A 350 -2.40 -11.82 12.75
N ILE A 351 -1.94 -10.59 12.56
CA ILE A 351 -0.82 -10.29 11.65
C ILE A 351 0.47 -10.99 12.11
N VAL A 352 0.82 -10.93 13.39
CA VAL A 352 2.12 -11.44 13.89
C VAL A 352 2.11 -12.93 14.18
N CYS A 353 0.96 -13.52 14.52
CA CYS A 353 0.83 -14.93 14.86
C CYS A 353 0.25 -15.77 13.70
N GLY A 354 -0.18 -15.15 12.59
CA GLY A 354 -0.82 -15.85 11.48
C GLY A 354 -2.17 -16.47 11.88
N ARG A 355 -2.85 -15.90 12.88
CA ARG A 355 -4.16 -16.38 13.34
C ARG A 355 -5.27 -15.69 12.59
N THR A 356 -6.36 -16.41 12.37
CA THR A 356 -7.61 -15.79 11.90
C THR A 356 -8.23 -15.00 13.05
N PRO A 357 -8.61 -13.71 12.87
CA PRO A 357 -9.41 -12.99 13.85
C PRO A 357 -10.67 -13.77 14.21
N THR A 358 -11.09 -13.71 15.47
CA THR A 358 -12.27 -14.48 15.94
C THR A 358 -13.58 -13.93 15.39
N SER A 359 -13.61 -12.64 15.09
CA SER A 359 -14.75 -11.95 14.49
C SER A 359 -14.83 -12.26 12.99
N ASN A 360 -15.91 -12.90 12.57
CA ASN A 360 -16.18 -13.14 11.14
C ASN A 360 -17.46 -12.39 10.74
N PHE A 361 -17.30 -11.39 9.88
CA PHE A 361 -18.40 -10.57 9.39
C PHE A 361 -18.78 -10.97 7.96
N ARG A 362 -20.05 -11.33 7.73
CA ARG A 362 -20.57 -11.50 6.36
C ARG A 362 -20.49 -10.17 5.58
N MET A 363 -20.68 -9.05 6.27
CA MET A 363 -20.51 -7.69 5.80
C MET A 363 -19.92 -6.88 6.95
N LEU A 364 -18.93 -6.03 6.69
CA LEU A 364 -18.35 -5.17 7.72
C LEU A 364 -19.41 -4.28 8.36
N PRO A 365 -19.35 -4.04 9.68
CA PRO A 365 -20.20 -3.04 10.32
C PRO A 365 -19.87 -1.63 9.81
N HIS A 366 -20.80 -0.70 10.04
CA HIS A 366 -20.57 0.71 9.71
C HIS A 366 -19.36 1.25 10.48
N CYS A 367 -18.37 1.68 9.75
CA CYS A 367 -17.16 2.28 10.27
C CYS A 367 -16.65 3.32 9.27
N SER A 368 -16.03 4.37 9.76
CA SER A 368 -15.29 5.31 8.93
C SER A 368 -13.96 5.67 9.59
N PHE A 369 -12.97 5.98 8.77
CA PHE A 369 -11.66 6.45 9.23
C PHE A 369 -11.11 7.51 8.28
N SER A 370 -10.22 8.34 8.79
CA SER A 370 -9.39 9.27 8.04
C SER A 370 -7.94 8.84 8.15
N VAL A 371 -7.12 9.23 7.19
CA VAL A 371 -5.66 9.02 7.26
C VAL A 371 -5.01 9.76 8.41
N ASP A 372 -5.71 10.75 8.98
CA ASP A 372 -5.29 11.53 10.16
C ASP A 372 -5.95 11.03 11.47
N ASP A 373 -6.60 9.87 11.46
CA ASP A 373 -7.22 9.28 12.65
C ASP A 373 -6.15 8.70 13.59
N PHE A 374 -5.57 9.57 14.42
CA PHE A 374 -4.57 9.17 15.41
C PHE A 374 -5.18 8.58 16.71
N HIS A 375 -6.46 8.85 16.95
CA HIS A 375 -7.18 8.46 18.17
C HIS A 375 -8.26 7.45 17.80
N GLY A 376 -7.95 6.17 17.92
CA GLY A 376 -8.91 5.08 17.77
C GLY A 376 -9.25 4.42 19.09
#